data_a80f4a07e1cce417d61d57fd6b5b72d0
#
_entry.id   a80f4a07e1cce417d61d57fd6b5b72d0
#
_cell.length_a   1.000
_cell.length_b   1.000
_cell.length_c   1.000
_cell.angle_alpha   90.00
_cell.angle_beta   90.00
_cell.angle_gamma   90.00
#
_symmetry.space_group_name_H-M   'P 1'
#
loop_
_entity.id
_entity.type
_entity.pdbx_description
1 polymer ?
#
loop_
_entity_poly.entity_id
_entity_poly.type
_entity_poly.pdbx_seq_one_letter_code
_entity_poly.pdbx_strand_id
1 'polypeptide(L)'
;SNTLAVTINGSNDAPTVAVATTAIAEDTPTVSGVLPTPVDADIHDTVTFTPQVNAAGLYGTLNLDADGNYTYTLNNALPAVQGLGVGESLTETFTFTVTDNHGATTTNTLTVTINGTNDIPVLAATTVNIAEGSTITNGTLPTPTDVDVHDVVSFTPLSNVPGTYGTFSVDADGHYTYVQNTSLPALQGLGAGESLTDSFTVTVSDNHGGSSSTVITVSVNGGGNDAPTVTAATASIAEDTVDNSGTLPAPVDPDLHDVASFVPQTGSAGLYGTLTLDASGNYTYTLNNASPAVQGLGVGESLTDTFPFTCLLYTS
;
A
#
# COMPACT_ATOMS: atom_id res chain seq x y z
N SER A 1 -43.41 -84.78 46.77
CA SER A 1 -43.24 -83.32 46.49
C SER A 1 -43.07 -83.15 44.98
N ASN A 2 -43.93 -82.36 44.37
CA ASN A 2 -43.89 -82.00 42.99
C ASN A 2 -43.19 -80.67 42.83
N THR A 3 -42.26 -80.49 41.89
CA THR A 3 -41.51 -79.27 41.60
C THR A 3 -42.03 -78.66 40.29
N LEU A 4 -42.28 -77.36 40.29
CA LEU A 4 -42.53 -76.56 39.09
C LEU A 4 -41.17 -75.95 38.69
N ALA A 5 -40.66 -76.22 37.50
CA ALA A 5 -39.50 -75.53 36.90
C ALA A 5 -40.02 -74.41 36.00
N VAL A 6 -39.61 -73.20 36.24
CA VAL A 6 -39.89 -72.07 35.37
C VAL A 6 -38.59 -71.65 34.68
N THR A 7 -38.54 -71.62 33.37
CA THR A 7 -37.40 -71.15 32.59
C THR A 7 -37.68 -69.70 32.23
N ILE A 8 -36.75 -68.80 32.57
CA ILE A 8 -36.75 -67.41 32.11
C ILE A 8 -35.76 -67.32 30.95
N ASN A 9 -36.24 -66.91 29.77
CA ASN A 9 -35.41 -66.65 28.61
C ASN A 9 -35.13 -65.16 28.50
N GLY A 10 -33.90 -64.81 28.30
CA GLY A 10 -33.49 -63.42 27.99
C GLY A 10 -33.89 -63.02 26.58
N SER A 11 -34.11 -61.72 26.36
CA SER A 11 -34.25 -61.09 25.06
C SER A 11 -33.13 -60.05 24.91
N ASN A 12 -32.70 -59.81 23.67
CA ASN A 12 -31.64 -58.84 23.39
C ASN A 12 -32.22 -57.41 23.54
N ASP A 13 -31.54 -56.59 24.33
CA ASP A 13 -31.77 -55.14 24.45
C ASP A 13 -30.81 -54.40 23.51
N ALA A 14 -31.14 -53.18 23.07
CA ALA A 14 -30.25 -52.36 22.25
C ALA A 14 -29.31 -51.54 23.13
N PRO A 15 -28.05 -51.35 22.71
CA PRO A 15 -27.10 -50.55 23.45
C PRO A 15 -27.55 -49.08 23.55
N THR A 16 -27.08 -48.37 24.55
CA THR A 16 -27.28 -46.92 24.68
C THR A 16 -25.92 -46.22 24.65
N VAL A 17 -25.90 -44.99 24.06
CA VAL A 17 -24.71 -44.15 24.01
C VAL A 17 -25.09 -42.68 24.14
N ALA A 18 -24.32 -41.89 24.84
CA ALA A 18 -24.57 -40.45 25.01
C ALA A 18 -24.17 -39.64 23.78
N VAL A 19 -24.78 -38.45 23.63
CA VAL A 19 -24.30 -37.43 22.68
C VAL A 19 -22.88 -37.02 22.99
N ALA A 20 -22.14 -36.61 21.98
CA ALA A 20 -20.77 -36.08 22.12
C ALA A 20 -20.65 -34.67 21.57
N THR A 21 -19.74 -33.90 22.13
CA THR A 21 -19.40 -32.57 21.64
C THR A 21 -17.90 -32.39 21.61
N THR A 22 -17.40 -31.67 20.65
CA THR A 22 -16.01 -31.24 20.57
C THR A 22 -15.93 -29.83 20.00
N ALA A 23 -14.78 -29.17 20.16
CA ALA A 23 -14.54 -27.86 19.60
C ALA A 23 -13.15 -27.81 18.95
N ILE A 24 -13.03 -27.02 17.92
CA ILE A 24 -11.80 -26.74 17.18
C ILE A 24 -11.75 -25.24 16.90
N ALA A 25 -10.58 -24.61 16.97
CA ALA A 25 -10.40 -23.28 16.44
C ALA A 25 -10.23 -23.36 14.92
N GLU A 26 -10.70 -22.38 14.19
CA GLU A 26 -10.27 -22.24 12.79
C GLU A 26 -8.74 -22.16 12.74
N ASP A 27 -8.15 -22.34 11.57
CA ASP A 27 -6.70 -22.46 11.37
C ASP A 27 -6.04 -23.68 12.05
N THR A 28 -6.79 -24.40 12.87
CA THR A 28 -6.34 -25.69 13.41
C THR A 28 -6.79 -26.80 12.48
N PRO A 29 -5.88 -27.59 11.89
CA PRO A 29 -6.27 -28.55 10.85
C PRO A 29 -7.12 -29.71 11.34
N THR A 30 -6.92 -30.17 12.60
CA THR A 30 -7.61 -31.37 13.11
C THR A 30 -7.88 -31.30 14.62
N VAL A 31 -8.96 -31.95 15.04
CA VAL A 31 -9.20 -32.32 16.44
C VAL A 31 -9.51 -33.81 16.55
N SER A 32 -8.98 -34.48 17.59
CA SER A 32 -9.22 -35.89 17.85
C SER A 32 -9.75 -36.10 19.26
N GLY A 33 -10.51 -37.18 19.44
CA GLY A 33 -11.07 -37.55 20.73
C GLY A 33 -11.63 -38.97 20.72
N VAL A 34 -12.34 -39.30 21.79
CA VAL A 34 -13.02 -40.59 21.93
C VAL A 34 -14.48 -40.32 22.25
N LEU A 35 -15.39 -41.00 21.57
CA LEU A 35 -16.82 -40.93 21.83
C LEU A 35 -17.14 -41.56 23.21
N PRO A 36 -18.26 -41.18 23.86
CA PRO A 36 -18.68 -41.76 25.10
C PRO A 36 -18.83 -43.29 25.01
N THR A 37 -18.38 -44.02 26.02
CA THR A 37 -18.46 -45.46 26.07
C THR A 37 -19.95 -45.89 26.02
N PRO A 38 -20.34 -46.76 25.09
CA PRO A 38 -21.68 -47.27 25.03
C PRO A 38 -21.95 -48.23 26.19
N VAL A 39 -23.20 -48.35 26.61
CA VAL A 39 -23.66 -49.23 27.67
C VAL A 39 -24.79 -50.13 27.17
N ASP A 40 -24.68 -51.42 27.45
CA ASP A 40 -25.73 -52.39 27.15
C ASP A 40 -26.35 -52.95 28.43
N ALA A 41 -27.64 -53.27 28.39
CA ALA A 41 -28.34 -53.92 29.49
C ALA A 41 -27.98 -55.42 29.61
N ASP A 42 -27.62 -56.04 28.47
CA ASP A 42 -27.17 -57.43 28.42
C ASP A 42 -25.69 -57.53 28.78
N ILE A 43 -25.40 -57.94 30.01
CA ILE A 43 -24.09 -57.83 30.64
C ILE A 43 -22.96 -58.62 29.97
N HIS A 44 -23.29 -59.48 29.02
CA HIS A 44 -22.34 -60.29 28.26
C HIS A 44 -22.17 -59.79 26.82
N ASP A 45 -22.89 -58.73 26.43
CA ASP A 45 -22.77 -58.21 25.07
C ASP A 45 -21.57 -57.28 24.93
N THR A 46 -20.99 -57.32 23.74
CA THR A 46 -19.93 -56.41 23.32
C THR A 46 -20.52 -55.43 22.35
N VAL A 47 -20.23 -54.13 22.54
CA VAL A 47 -20.73 -53.04 21.70
C VAL A 47 -19.57 -52.41 20.97
N THR A 48 -19.75 -52.18 19.67
CA THR A 48 -18.78 -51.52 18.81
C THR A 48 -19.40 -50.34 18.05
N PHE A 49 -18.57 -49.36 17.68
CA PHE A 49 -18.98 -48.27 16.78
C PHE A 49 -18.91 -48.74 15.33
N THR A 50 -19.82 -48.25 14.50
CA THR A 50 -19.70 -48.43 13.03
C THR A 50 -18.63 -47.48 12.49
N PRO A 51 -17.52 -47.99 11.94
CA PRO A 51 -16.43 -47.11 11.45
C PRO A 51 -16.91 -46.18 10.33
N GLN A 52 -16.37 -44.99 10.29
CA GLN A 52 -16.59 -43.99 9.25
C GLN A 52 -15.24 -43.52 8.70
N VAL A 53 -15.12 -43.39 7.39
CA VAL A 53 -13.90 -42.95 6.72
C VAL A 53 -14.22 -41.72 5.87
N ASN A 54 -13.64 -40.58 6.21
CA ASN A 54 -13.87 -39.30 5.52
C ASN A 54 -15.37 -39.00 5.37
N ALA A 55 -16.14 -39.24 6.41
CA ALA A 55 -17.57 -38.86 6.41
C ALA A 55 -17.67 -37.35 6.20
N ALA A 56 -18.34 -36.94 5.11
CA ALA A 56 -18.39 -35.53 4.73
C ALA A 56 -19.34 -34.74 5.63
N GLY A 57 -18.84 -33.63 6.17
CA GLY A 57 -19.60 -32.56 6.82
C GLY A 57 -19.76 -31.33 5.92
N LEU A 58 -20.27 -30.25 6.50
CA LEU A 58 -20.40 -28.97 5.82
C LEU A 58 -19.04 -28.23 5.79
N TYR A 59 -18.27 -28.38 6.87
CA TYR A 59 -17.03 -27.62 7.07
C TYR A 59 -15.80 -28.52 7.18
N GLY A 60 -15.96 -29.84 7.26
CA GLY A 60 -14.86 -30.75 7.38
C GLY A 60 -15.26 -32.22 7.14
N THR A 61 -14.38 -33.14 7.58
CA THR A 61 -14.62 -34.58 7.46
C THR A 61 -14.30 -35.30 8.78
N LEU A 62 -15.07 -36.35 9.06
CA LEU A 62 -14.90 -37.19 10.24
C LEU A 62 -14.37 -38.58 9.86
N ASN A 63 -13.35 -39.04 10.58
CA ASN A 63 -12.96 -40.45 10.67
C ASN A 63 -13.33 -40.97 12.06
N LEU A 64 -13.93 -42.14 12.13
CA LEU A 64 -14.33 -42.84 13.36
C LEU A 64 -13.92 -44.30 13.24
N ASP A 65 -13.28 -44.85 14.24
CA ASP A 65 -12.94 -46.28 14.30
C ASP A 65 -13.96 -47.10 15.12
N ALA A 66 -13.79 -48.44 15.16
CA ALA A 66 -14.68 -49.32 15.90
C ALA A 66 -14.59 -49.18 17.42
N ASP A 67 -13.52 -48.60 17.93
CA ASP A 67 -13.29 -48.37 19.36
C ASP A 67 -13.83 -47.02 19.85
N GLY A 68 -14.35 -46.19 18.90
CA GLY A 68 -14.92 -44.87 19.17
C GLY A 68 -13.91 -43.73 19.11
N ASN A 69 -12.65 -44.01 18.72
CA ASN A 69 -11.70 -42.91 18.48
C ASN A 69 -12.06 -42.18 17.20
N TYR A 70 -12.10 -40.85 17.26
CA TYR A 70 -12.41 -40.03 16.09
C TYR A 70 -11.34 -38.99 15.82
N THR A 71 -11.25 -38.61 14.55
CA THR A 71 -10.49 -37.44 14.09
C THR A 71 -11.38 -36.65 13.14
N TYR A 72 -11.62 -35.41 13.50
CA TYR A 72 -12.26 -34.43 12.63
C TYR A 72 -11.18 -33.58 11.97
N THR A 73 -11.27 -33.42 10.63
CA THR A 73 -10.38 -32.59 9.83
C THR A 73 -11.15 -31.41 9.27
N LEU A 74 -10.77 -30.22 9.67
CA LEU A 74 -11.41 -28.96 9.24
C LEU A 74 -10.93 -28.57 7.83
N ASN A 75 -11.84 -28.06 7.01
CA ASN A 75 -11.51 -27.46 5.71
C ASN A 75 -11.31 -25.94 5.86
N ASN A 76 -10.15 -25.52 6.25
CA ASN A 76 -9.77 -24.11 6.39
C ASN A 76 -9.81 -23.31 5.07
N ALA A 77 -9.92 -23.95 3.91
CA ALA A 77 -10.03 -23.21 2.65
C ALA A 77 -11.43 -22.66 2.38
N LEU A 78 -12.40 -22.97 3.23
CA LEU A 78 -13.76 -22.46 3.08
C LEU A 78 -13.88 -21.01 3.57
N PRO A 79 -14.37 -20.07 2.74
CA PRO A 79 -14.56 -18.68 3.16
C PRO A 79 -15.46 -18.51 4.39
N ALA A 80 -16.41 -19.43 4.59
CA ALA A 80 -17.27 -19.39 5.76
C ALA A 80 -16.54 -19.77 7.06
N VAL A 81 -15.46 -20.53 6.98
CA VAL A 81 -14.61 -20.88 8.12
C VAL A 81 -13.63 -19.75 8.37
N GLN A 82 -12.90 -19.32 7.34
CA GLN A 82 -11.91 -18.25 7.44
C GLN A 82 -12.50 -16.87 7.78
N GLY A 83 -13.77 -16.65 7.58
CA GLY A 83 -14.42 -15.38 7.90
C GLY A 83 -15.00 -15.31 9.31
N LEU A 84 -14.64 -16.24 10.20
CA LEU A 84 -15.09 -16.26 11.59
C LEU A 84 -14.16 -15.42 12.47
N GLY A 85 -14.58 -14.27 12.88
CA GLY A 85 -13.86 -13.46 13.85
C GLY A 85 -14.01 -13.95 15.30
N VAL A 86 -13.34 -13.25 16.22
CA VAL A 86 -13.36 -13.56 17.65
C VAL A 86 -14.78 -13.60 18.22
N GLY A 87 -15.14 -14.72 18.86
CA GLY A 87 -16.46 -14.91 19.47
C GLY A 87 -17.54 -15.42 18.51
N GLU A 88 -17.22 -15.58 17.24
CA GLU A 88 -18.08 -16.22 16.26
C GLU A 88 -17.84 -17.72 16.21
N SER A 89 -18.81 -18.49 15.74
CA SER A 89 -18.67 -19.93 15.60
C SER A 89 -19.61 -20.52 14.58
N LEU A 90 -19.19 -21.63 14.00
CA LEU A 90 -20.02 -22.53 13.19
C LEU A 90 -20.15 -23.87 13.91
N THR A 91 -21.21 -24.60 13.61
CA THR A 91 -21.43 -25.94 14.15
C THR A 91 -21.84 -26.88 13.04
N GLU A 92 -21.33 -28.13 13.12
CA GLU A 92 -21.85 -29.24 12.32
C GLU A 92 -22.02 -30.50 13.18
N THR A 93 -22.79 -31.46 12.68
CA THR A 93 -23.11 -32.68 13.41
C THR A 93 -22.88 -33.89 12.55
N PHE A 94 -22.27 -34.92 13.16
CA PHE A 94 -22.07 -36.23 12.57
C PHE A 94 -22.88 -37.27 13.35
N THR A 95 -23.69 -38.06 12.66
CA THR A 95 -24.38 -39.20 13.27
C THR A 95 -23.48 -40.38 13.34
N PHE A 96 -23.37 -41.03 14.48
CA PHE A 96 -22.65 -42.27 14.67
C PHE A 96 -23.57 -43.38 15.18
N THR A 97 -23.23 -44.63 14.92
CA THR A 97 -24.03 -45.81 15.27
C THR A 97 -23.18 -46.74 16.14
N VAL A 98 -23.79 -47.28 17.19
CA VAL A 98 -23.27 -48.36 18.00
C VAL A 98 -24.11 -49.64 17.76
N THR A 99 -23.43 -50.76 17.74
CA THR A 99 -24.07 -52.05 17.47
C THR A 99 -23.56 -53.10 18.48
N ASP A 100 -24.47 -53.91 19.05
CA ASP A 100 -24.10 -55.02 19.87
C ASP A 100 -23.73 -56.25 19.02
N ASN A 101 -23.27 -57.33 19.65
CA ASN A 101 -22.90 -58.60 18.98
C ASN A 101 -24.15 -59.43 18.54
N HIS A 102 -25.36 -59.03 18.83
CA HIS A 102 -26.61 -59.65 18.40
C HIS A 102 -27.30 -58.82 17.29
N GLY A 103 -26.74 -57.63 16.92
CA GLY A 103 -27.17 -56.82 15.79
C GLY A 103 -28.21 -55.74 16.12
N ALA A 104 -28.52 -55.49 17.40
CA ALA A 104 -29.33 -54.33 17.76
C ALA A 104 -28.45 -53.06 17.71
N THR A 105 -29.03 -51.93 17.28
CA THR A 105 -28.32 -50.67 17.02
C THR A 105 -28.94 -49.47 17.67
N THR A 106 -28.10 -48.53 18.06
CA THR A 106 -28.53 -47.18 18.48
C THR A 106 -27.68 -46.12 17.77
N THR A 107 -28.29 -44.99 17.44
CA THR A 107 -27.60 -43.85 16.83
C THR A 107 -27.60 -42.67 17.77
N ASN A 108 -26.54 -41.88 17.71
CA ASN A 108 -26.45 -40.58 18.36
C ASN A 108 -25.55 -39.62 17.57
N THR A 109 -25.29 -38.43 18.06
CA THR A 109 -24.58 -37.38 17.32
C THR A 109 -23.33 -36.88 18.04
N LEU A 110 -22.26 -36.60 17.26
CA LEU A 110 -21.14 -35.78 17.63
C LEU A 110 -21.36 -34.36 17.03
N THR A 111 -21.46 -33.38 17.90
CA THR A 111 -21.49 -31.96 17.48
C THR A 111 -20.06 -31.39 17.54
N VAL A 112 -19.60 -30.82 16.42
CA VAL A 112 -18.34 -30.11 16.30
C VAL A 112 -18.63 -28.63 16.26
N THR A 113 -18.02 -27.86 17.17
CA THR A 113 -18.06 -26.40 17.17
C THR A 113 -16.73 -25.87 16.63
N ILE A 114 -16.79 -25.07 15.57
CA ILE A 114 -15.63 -24.38 14.99
C ILE A 114 -15.70 -22.95 15.53
N ASN A 115 -14.67 -22.55 16.29
CA ASN A 115 -14.59 -21.20 16.86
C ASN A 115 -13.66 -20.33 16.00
N GLY A 116 -14.10 -19.11 15.73
CA GLY A 116 -13.29 -18.10 15.07
C GLY A 116 -12.10 -17.65 15.91
N THR A 117 -11.05 -17.28 15.23
CA THR A 117 -9.86 -16.62 15.76
C THR A 117 -9.67 -15.30 15.02
N ASN A 118 -8.89 -14.40 15.55
CA ASN A 118 -8.65 -13.13 14.87
C ASN A 118 -7.62 -13.28 13.78
N ASP A 119 -7.98 -12.93 12.56
CA ASP A 119 -7.04 -12.66 11.47
C ASP A 119 -6.56 -11.22 11.53
N ILE A 120 -5.43 -10.91 10.90
CA ILE A 120 -4.90 -9.55 10.88
C ILE A 120 -5.29 -8.84 9.59
N PRO A 121 -5.64 -7.54 9.64
CA PRO A 121 -5.98 -6.77 8.45
C PRO A 121 -4.77 -6.62 7.51
N VAL A 122 -5.04 -6.48 6.22
CA VAL A 122 -4.02 -6.29 5.18
C VAL A 122 -4.26 -4.96 4.46
N LEU A 123 -3.21 -4.13 4.41
CA LEU A 123 -3.17 -2.92 3.59
C LEU A 123 -2.17 -3.10 2.45
N ALA A 124 -2.64 -2.91 1.22
CA ALA A 124 -1.77 -2.97 0.05
C ALA A 124 -0.81 -1.78 0.02
N ALA A 125 0.46 -2.05 -0.30
CA ALA A 125 1.42 -0.99 -0.59
C ALA A 125 0.95 -0.17 -1.80
N THR A 126 1.11 1.15 -1.75
CA THR A 126 0.71 2.03 -2.83
C THR A 126 1.68 3.19 -3.02
N THR A 127 1.67 3.76 -4.23
CA THR A 127 2.39 4.98 -4.56
C THR A 127 1.38 6.09 -4.84
N VAL A 128 1.52 7.19 -4.12
CA VAL A 128 0.78 8.42 -4.34
C VAL A 128 1.63 9.33 -5.21
N ASN A 129 1.11 9.69 -6.39
CA ASN A 129 1.78 10.59 -7.32
C ASN A 129 1.27 12.02 -7.12
N ILE A 130 2.17 12.96 -6.96
CA ILE A 130 1.87 14.38 -6.83
C ILE A 130 2.76 15.19 -7.76
N ALA A 131 2.27 16.33 -8.22
CA ALA A 131 3.08 17.24 -9.02
C ALA A 131 3.96 18.10 -8.09
N GLU A 132 5.16 18.45 -8.55
CA GLU A 132 5.96 19.47 -7.89
C GLU A 132 5.19 20.79 -7.78
N GLY A 133 5.60 21.66 -6.87
CA GLY A 133 4.94 22.95 -6.65
C GLY A 133 3.56 22.85 -5.97
N SER A 134 2.97 21.66 -5.84
CA SER A 134 1.71 21.45 -5.13
C SER A 134 1.95 21.57 -3.62
N THR A 135 1.54 22.68 -3.03
CA THR A 135 1.76 22.93 -1.58
C THR A 135 1.08 21.87 -0.71
N ILE A 136 -0.16 21.49 -1.06
CA ILE A 136 -0.95 20.51 -0.31
C ILE A 136 -1.63 19.56 -1.30
N THR A 137 -1.49 18.28 -1.07
CA THR A 137 -2.21 17.22 -1.81
C THR A 137 -2.99 16.35 -0.83
N ASN A 138 -4.27 16.17 -1.11
CA ASN A 138 -5.17 15.33 -0.32
C ASN A 138 -5.65 14.15 -1.17
N GLY A 139 -5.94 13.05 -0.51
CA GLY A 139 -6.50 11.86 -1.16
C GLY A 139 -6.93 10.81 -0.13
N THR A 140 -7.20 9.62 -0.62
CA THR A 140 -7.58 8.47 0.21
C THR A 140 -6.69 7.29 -0.14
N LEU A 141 -6.16 6.61 0.88
CA LEU A 141 -5.40 5.38 0.72
C LEU A 141 -6.33 4.23 0.29
N PRO A 142 -5.80 3.14 -0.27
CA PRO A 142 -6.60 1.95 -0.55
C PRO A 142 -7.31 1.46 0.71
N THR A 143 -8.54 0.97 0.55
CA THR A 143 -9.29 0.36 1.66
C THR A 143 -8.54 -0.90 2.11
N PRO A 144 -8.21 -1.02 3.40
CA PRO A 144 -7.66 -2.27 3.93
C PRO A 144 -8.71 -3.37 3.88
N THR A 145 -8.25 -4.62 3.84
CA THR A 145 -9.10 -5.80 3.84
C THR A 145 -8.80 -6.66 5.06
N ASP A 146 -9.84 -7.28 5.61
CA ASP A 146 -9.73 -8.30 6.63
C ASP A 146 -10.46 -9.57 6.16
N VAL A 147 -9.96 -10.73 6.60
CA VAL A 147 -10.61 -12.01 6.31
C VAL A 147 -11.83 -12.18 7.22
N ASP A 148 -11.75 -11.68 8.46
CA ASP A 148 -12.86 -11.66 9.42
C ASP A 148 -13.95 -10.70 8.94
N VAL A 149 -15.05 -11.26 8.43
CA VAL A 149 -16.07 -10.50 7.68
C VAL A 149 -16.82 -9.44 8.48
N HIS A 150 -16.77 -9.49 9.80
CA HIS A 150 -17.46 -8.54 10.69
C HIS A 150 -16.49 -7.59 11.40
N ASP A 151 -15.19 -7.69 11.13
CA ASP A 151 -14.21 -6.82 11.73
C ASP A 151 -14.24 -5.41 11.14
N VAL A 152 -14.00 -4.45 12.01
CA VAL A 152 -13.91 -3.04 11.63
C VAL A 152 -12.44 -2.64 11.56
N VAL A 153 -11.96 -2.46 10.35
CA VAL A 153 -10.56 -2.05 10.11
C VAL A 153 -10.47 -0.53 10.05
N SER A 154 -9.47 0.03 10.72
CA SER A 154 -9.18 1.46 10.72
C SER A 154 -7.68 1.71 10.59
N PHE A 155 -7.34 2.89 10.09
CA PHE A 155 -5.95 3.36 10.07
C PHE A 155 -5.55 3.90 11.44
N THR A 156 -4.29 3.67 11.83
CA THR A 156 -3.69 4.39 12.96
C THR A 156 -3.33 5.80 12.50
N PRO A 157 -3.94 6.86 13.05
CA PRO A 157 -3.71 8.22 12.59
C PRO A 157 -2.26 8.65 12.72
N LEU A 158 -1.75 9.30 11.69
CA LEU A 158 -0.45 9.96 11.65
C LEU A 158 -0.67 11.47 11.47
N SER A 159 0.10 12.27 12.18
CA SER A 159 -0.01 13.73 12.10
C SER A 159 1.36 14.37 11.83
N ASN A 160 1.48 15.02 10.68
CA ASN A 160 2.66 15.77 10.26
C ASN A 160 3.98 14.98 10.40
N VAL A 161 3.97 13.70 10.02
CA VAL A 161 5.18 12.86 10.01
C VAL A 161 6.15 13.42 8.96
N PRO A 162 7.39 13.82 9.36
CA PRO A 162 8.32 14.42 8.43
C PRO A 162 8.90 13.37 7.46
N GLY A 163 8.90 13.71 6.17
CA GLY A 163 9.69 13.10 5.12
C GLY A 163 10.89 13.97 4.74
N THR A 164 11.55 13.64 3.66
CA THR A 164 12.65 14.43 3.09
C THR A 164 12.12 15.65 2.35
N TYR A 165 11.01 15.48 1.63
CA TYR A 165 10.46 16.48 0.72
C TYR A 165 9.15 17.10 1.19
N GLY A 166 8.57 16.57 2.27
CA GLY A 166 7.32 17.09 2.83
C GLY A 166 6.93 16.42 4.14
N THR A 167 5.67 16.63 4.55
CA THR A 167 5.09 15.99 5.73
C THR A 167 3.82 15.25 5.36
N PHE A 168 3.60 14.09 5.98
CA PHE A 168 2.46 13.22 5.73
C PHE A 168 1.57 13.11 6.96
N SER A 169 0.27 13.14 6.72
CA SER A 169 -0.77 12.86 7.72
C SER A 169 -1.78 11.90 7.14
N VAL A 170 -2.35 11.03 7.95
CA VAL A 170 -3.48 10.17 7.60
C VAL A 170 -4.43 10.06 8.79
N ASP A 171 -5.74 10.09 8.55
CA ASP A 171 -6.76 9.90 9.59
C ASP A 171 -7.20 8.43 9.70
N ALA A 172 -8.13 8.13 10.62
CA ALA A 172 -8.62 6.78 10.85
C ALA A 172 -9.39 6.18 9.67
N ASP A 173 -9.91 7.02 8.79
CA ASP A 173 -10.67 6.60 7.58
C ASP A 173 -9.77 6.45 6.35
N GLY A 174 -8.45 6.73 6.50
CA GLY A 174 -7.47 6.64 5.42
C GLY A 174 -7.39 7.88 4.53
N HIS A 175 -8.04 9.00 4.91
CA HIS A 175 -7.83 10.26 4.21
C HIS A 175 -6.45 10.79 4.57
N TYR A 176 -5.63 11.02 3.56
CA TYR A 176 -4.28 11.55 3.76
C TYR A 176 -4.15 12.98 3.28
N THR A 177 -3.19 13.66 3.88
CA THR A 177 -2.70 14.96 3.44
C THR A 177 -1.17 14.90 3.35
N TYR A 178 -0.61 15.28 2.21
CA TYR A 178 0.81 15.52 2.07
C TYR A 178 1.06 17.01 1.82
N VAL A 179 1.91 17.60 2.67
CA VAL A 179 2.32 19.01 2.55
C VAL A 179 3.75 19.05 2.06
N GLN A 180 3.93 19.47 0.81
CA GLN A 180 5.24 19.54 0.15
C GLN A 180 6.04 20.75 0.66
N ASN A 181 7.34 20.58 0.89
CA ASN A 181 8.25 21.69 1.16
C ASN A 181 8.75 22.29 -0.16
N THR A 182 7.93 23.13 -0.77
CA THR A 182 8.21 23.75 -2.07
C THR A 182 9.41 24.68 -2.10
N SER A 183 10.04 24.96 -0.95
CA SER A 183 11.26 25.77 -0.88
C SER A 183 12.56 24.97 -1.05
N LEU A 184 12.48 23.64 -1.14
CA LEU A 184 13.66 22.79 -1.33
C LEU A 184 14.17 22.91 -2.77
N PRO A 185 15.46 23.28 -2.96
CA PRO A 185 16.04 23.34 -4.31
C PRO A 185 15.95 22.04 -5.09
N ALA A 186 15.99 20.89 -4.41
CA ALA A 186 15.85 19.58 -5.04
C ALA A 186 14.48 19.37 -5.66
N LEU A 187 13.42 19.97 -5.11
CA LEU A 187 12.07 19.90 -5.69
C LEU A 187 11.92 20.92 -6.82
N GLN A 188 12.42 22.15 -6.62
CA GLN A 188 12.35 23.21 -7.63
C GLN A 188 13.16 22.89 -8.88
N GLY A 189 14.12 21.98 -8.78
CA GLY A 189 14.98 21.56 -9.89
C GLY A 189 14.53 20.25 -10.55
N LEU A 190 13.30 19.78 -10.33
CA LEU A 190 12.79 18.58 -10.98
C LEU A 190 12.32 18.90 -12.40
N GLY A 191 13.05 18.42 -13.40
CA GLY A 191 12.64 18.50 -14.79
C GLY A 191 11.55 17.47 -15.17
N ALA A 192 11.06 17.59 -16.39
CA ALA A 192 10.05 16.69 -16.93
C ALA A 192 10.49 15.22 -16.91
N GLY A 193 9.72 14.35 -16.29
CA GLY A 193 10.01 12.92 -16.18
C GLY A 193 10.89 12.53 -15.00
N GLU A 194 11.40 13.48 -14.23
CA GLU A 194 12.12 13.23 -12.99
C GLU A 194 11.15 13.08 -11.81
N SER A 195 11.58 12.39 -10.76
CA SER A 195 10.79 12.24 -9.55
C SER A 195 11.67 12.06 -8.32
N LEU A 196 11.14 12.53 -7.17
CA LEU A 196 11.71 12.29 -5.84
C LEU A 196 10.66 11.61 -4.98
N THR A 197 11.10 10.77 -4.03
CA THR A 197 10.17 9.97 -3.24
C THR A 197 10.40 10.13 -1.75
N ASP A 198 9.30 10.25 -1.01
CA ASP A 198 9.20 10.02 0.43
C ASP A 198 8.52 8.67 0.70
N SER A 199 8.84 8.07 1.85
CA SER A 199 8.25 6.80 2.26
C SER A 199 7.75 6.89 3.70
N PHE A 200 6.49 6.46 3.92
CA PHE A 200 5.84 6.51 5.24
C PHE A 200 5.28 5.14 5.60
N THR A 201 5.59 4.68 6.82
CA THR A 201 4.97 3.47 7.35
C THR A 201 3.59 3.81 7.88
N VAL A 202 2.57 3.16 7.34
CA VAL A 202 1.17 3.29 7.76
C VAL A 202 0.71 1.98 8.35
N THR A 203 0.01 2.04 9.47
CA THR A 203 -0.50 0.88 10.20
C THR A 203 -2.02 0.86 10.13
N VAL A 204 -2.59 -0.30 9.92
CA VAL A 204 -4.02 -0.57 10.06
C VAL A 204 -4.24 -1.57 11.18
N SER A 205 -5.35 -1.47 11.86
CA SER A 205 -5.75 -2.36 12.96
C SER A 205 -7.23 -2.69 12.87
N ASP A 206 -7.58 -3.90 13.29
CA ASP A 206 -8.93 -4.33 13.53
C ASP A 206 -9.40 -3.93 14.94
N ASN A 207 -10.64 -4.25 15.26
CA ASN A 207 -11.24 -4.02 16.58
C ASN A 207 -10.97 -5.15 17.60
N HIS A 208 -10.20 -6.19 17.24
CA HIS A 208 -9.86 -7.36 18.06
C HIS A 208 -8.39 -7.46 18.42
N GLY A 209 -7.56 -6.48 18.00
CA GLY A 209 -6.16 -6.33 18.42
C GLY A 209 -5.14 -6.81 17.40
N GLY A 210 -5.56 -7.27 16.24
CA GLY A 210 -4.70 -7.51 15.09
C GLY A 210 -4.25 -6.19 14.45
N SER A 211 -3.07 -6.17 13.88
CA SER A 211 -2.56 -5.01 13.15
C SER A 211 -1.50 -5.40 12.14
N SER A 212 -1.44 -4.66 11.06
CA SER A 212 -0.37 -4.78 10.07
C SER A 212 0.10 -3.41 9.60
N SER A 213 1.30 -3.37 9.05
CA SER A 213 1.90 -2.13 8.56
C SER A 213 2.41 -2.31 7.14
N THR A 214 2.27 -1.27 6.33
CA THR A 214 2.82 -1.22 4.98
C THR A 214 3.49 0.13 4.73
N VAL A 215 4.28 0.20 3.66
CA VAL A 215 4.93 1.44 3.23
C VAL A 215 4.09 2.10 2.14
N ILE A 216 3.75 3.36 2.37
CA ILE A 216 3.16 4.25 1.37
C ILE A 216 4.29 5.11 0.80
N THR A 217 4.47 5.06 -0.51
CA THR A 217 5.44 5.90 -1.21
C THR A 217 4.74 7.13 -1.78
N VAL A 218 5.25 8.31 -1.47
CA VAL A 218 4.81 9.56 -2.12
C VAL A 218 5.86 9.91 -3.16
N SER A 219 5.47 9.94 -4.44
CA SER A 219 6.31 10.34 -5.56
C SER A 219 5.97 11.76 -5.98
N VAL A 220 6.90 12.68 -5.77
CA VAL A 220 6.81 14.05 -6.31
C VAL A 220 7.41 14.02 -7.70
N ASN A 221 6.59 14.31 -8.70
CA ASN A 221 6.99 14.26 -10.11
C ASN A 221 7.18 15.67 -10.63
N GLY A 222 8.26 15.91 -11.36
CA GLY A 222 8.55 17.17 -12.02
C GLY A 222 7.44 17.56 -13.00
N GLY A 223 7.04 18.82 -12.91
CA GLY A 223 5.84 19.34 -13.59
C GLY A 223 6.07 19.75 -15.02
N GLY A 224 7.25 19.97 -15.42
CA GLY A 224 7.56 20.45 -16.76
C GLY A 224 8.89 21.18 -16.82
N ASN A 225 9.12 21.76 -17.96
CA ASN A 225 10.29 22.55 -18.25
C ASN A 225 10.03 23.99 -17.85
N ASP A 226 10.77 24.49 -16.87
CA ASP A 226 10.71 25.89 -16.45
C ASP A 226 11.53 26.79 -17.40
N ALA A 227 11.17 28.05 -17.50
CA ALA A 227 11.87 28.99 -18.38
C ALA A 227 13.13 29.56 -17.68
N PRO A 228 14.29 29.58 -18.36
CA PRO A 228 15.49 30.16 -17.80
C PRO A 228 15.34 31.66 -17.57
N THR A 229 16.01 32.16 -16.55
CA THR A 229 16.06 33.58 -16.25
C THR A 229 17.41 34.18 -16.65
N VAL A 230 17.39 35.42 -17.16
CA VAL A 230 18.59 36.17 -17.50
C VAL A 230 18.58 37.53 -16.82
N THR A 231 19.74 37.96 -16.37
CA THR A 231 19.89 39.26 -15.72
C THR A 231 20.36 40.30 -16.74
N ALA A 232 19.77 41.48 -16.72
CA ALA A 232 20.22 42.61 -17.53
C ALA A 232 21.66 43.00 -17.18
N ALA A 233 22.41 43.38 -18.20
CA ALA A 233 23.79 43.82 -18.06
C ALA A 233 23.98 45.23 -18.62
N THR A 234 25.00 45.94 -18.14
CA THR A 234 25.40 47.25 -18.62
C THR A 234 26.86 47.24 -18.96
N ALA A 235 27.24 47.93 -20.02
CA ALA A 235 28.60 48.14 -20.42
C ALA A 235 28.81 49.62 -20.79
N SER A 236 30.05 50.09 -20.77
CA SER A 236 30.41 51.45 -21.17
C SER A 236 31.57 51.42 -22.15
N ILE A 237 31.57 52.32 -23.12
CA ILE A 237 32.64 52.53 -24.06
C ILE A 237 32.91 54.01 -24.22
N ALA A 238 34.16 54.44 -24.32
CA ALA A 238 34.46 55.83 -24.63
C ALA A 238 34.36 56.07 -26.14
N GLU A 239 34.01 57.30 -26.54
CA GLU A 239 34.13 57.72 -27.92
C GLU A 239 35.58 57.55 -28.40
N ASP A 240 35.80 57.44 -29.68
CA ASP A 240 37.08 57.09 -30.31
C ASP A 240 37.65 55.69 -30.03
N THR A 241 36.97 54.90 -29.17
CA THR A 241 37.26 53.47 -28.98
C THR A 241 36.47 52.69 -30.01
N VAL A 242 37.07 51.66 -30.64
CA VAL A 242 36.38 50.91 -31.69
C VAL A 242 35.42 49.89 -31.13
N ASP A 243 35.90 49.10 -30.17
CA ASP A 243 35.15 47.95 -29.62
C ASP A 243 35.19 47.90 -28.11
N ASN A 244 34.10 47.38 -27.55
CA ASN A 244 34.01 46.92 -26.16
C ASN A 244 33.53 45.49 -26.12
N SER A 245 34.26 44.63 -25.44
CA SER A 245 33.91 43.20 -25.31
C SER A 245 33.74 42.83 -23.82
N GLY A 246 32.86 41.89 -23.57
CA GLY A 246 32.57 41.36 -22.24
C GLY A 246 31.80 40.07 -22.31
N THR A 247 31.30 39.65 -21.15
CA THR A 247 30.47 38.45 -21.04
C THR A 247 29.21 38.81 -20.23
N LEU A 248 28.03 38.45 -20.73
CA LEU A 248 26.78 38.58 -20.00
C LEU A 248 26.76 37.62 -18.82
N PRO A 249 26.03 37.93 -17.75
CA PRO A 249 25.74 36.96 -16.68
C PRO A 249 25.13 35.70 -17.25
N ALA A 250 25.60 34.53 -16.81
CA ALA A 250 25.05 33.24 -17.29
C ALA A 250 23.56 33.17 -17.02
N PRO A 251 22.76 32.57 -17.93
CA PRO A 251 21.37 32.25 -17.66
C PRO A 251 21.29 31.30 -16.47
N VAL A 252 20.27 31.43 -15.67
CA VAL A 252 19.97 30.52 -14.54
C VAL A 252 18.67 29.81 -14.87
N ASP A 253 18.74 28.48 -14.88
CA ASP A 253 17.58 27.61 -15.07
C ASP A 253 17.22 26.95 -13.73
N PRO A 254 15.94 26.88 -13.35
CA PRO A 254 15.51 26.13 -12.19
C PRO A 254 15.73 24.61 -12.34
N ASP A 255 15.53 24.07 -13.54
CA ASP A 255 15.67 22.63 -13.82
C ASP A 255 17.15 22.22 -13.81
N LEU A 256 17.54 21.37 -12.85
CA LEU A 256 18.94 21.06 -12.54
C LEU A 256 19.75 20.45 -13.70
N HIS A 257 19.07 19.82 -14.66
CA HIS A 257 19.71 19.10 -15.76
C HIS A 257 19.60 19.83 -17.10
N ASP A 258 18.91 20.96 -17.12
CA ASP A 258 18.74 21.74 -18.33
C ASP A 258 19.89 22.71 -18.56
N VAL A 259 20.21 22.92 -19.83
CA VAL A 259 21.29 23.83 -20.23
C VAL A 259 20.71 25.00 -21.00
N ALA A 260 20.81 26.19 -20.43
CA ALA A 260 20.41 27.41 -21.08
C ALA A 260 21.61 28.06 -21.81
N SER A 261 21.38 28.54 -23.02
CA SER A 261 22.38 29.29 -23.81
C SER A 261 21.75 30.52 -24.45
N PHE A 262 22.56 31.54 -24.74
CA PHE A 262 22.06 32.72 -25.44
C PHE A 262 21.80 32.45 -26.91
N VAL A 263 20.80 33.14 -27.46
CA VAL A 263 20.59 33.17 -28.90
C VAL A 263 21.65 34.06 -29.52
N PRO A 264 22.52 33.52 -30.39
CA PRO A 264 23.58 34.31 -30.98
C PRO A 264 23.04 35.47 -31.84
N GLN A 265 23.71 36.60 -31.76
CA GLN A 265 23.41 37.78 -32.59
C GLN A 265 24.70 38.18 -33.32
N THR A 266 24.57 38.50 -34.62
CA THR A 266 25.72 38.91 -35.41
C THR A 266 25.47 40.27 -36.02
N GLY A 267 26.18 41.28 -35.57
CA GLY A 267 26.11 42.63 -36.08
C GLY A 267 24.71 43.26 -35.93
N SER A 268 23.97 42.94 -34.82
CA SER A 268 22.69 43.57 -34.52
C SER A 268 22.85 45.08 -34.45
N ALA A 269 22.10 45.81 -35.29
CA ALA A 269 22.22 47.27 -35.40
C ALA A 269 21.61 47.99 -34.22
N GLY A 270 22.39 48.85 -33.56
CA GLY A 270 21.91 49.87 -32.64
C GLY A 270 21.85 51.24 -33.31
N LEU A 271 21.60 52.27 -32.51
CA LEU A 271 21.59 53.66 -32.99
C LEU A 271 23.00 54.19 -33.27
N TYR A 272 23.96 53.72 -32.48
CA TYR A 272 25.31 54.24 -32.42
C TYR A 272 26.40 53.17 -32.66
N GLY A 273 26.02 51.90 -32.84
CA GLY A 273 26.97 50.84 -33.09
C GLY A 273 26.25 49.51 -33.43
N THR A 274 27.04 48.44 -33.36
CA THR A 274 26.52 47.07 -33.61
C THR A 274 26.97 46.12 -32.51
N LEU A 275 26.07 45.16 -32.16
CA LEU A 275 26.37 44.11 -31.17
C LEU A 275 26.51 42.76 -31.84
N THR A 276 27.56 42.03 -31.48
CA THR A 276 27.69 40.60 -31.73
C THR A 276 27.66 39.90 -30.41
N LEU A 277 26.88 38.83 -30.25
CA LEU A 277 26.70 38.02 -29.07
C LEU A 277 26.82 36.53 -29.46
N ASP A 278 27.60 35.76 -28.79
CA ASP A 278 27.68 34.30 -28.99
C ASP A 278 26.76 33.52 -28.03
N ALA A 279 26.64 32.21 -28.24
CA ALA A 279 25.84 31.32 -27.41
C ALA A 279 26.34 31.21 -25.97
N SER A 280 27.59 31.50 -25.69
CA SER A 280 28.20 31.48 -24.36
C SER A 280 28.05 32.80 -23.62
N GLY A 281 27.44 33.81 -24.23
CA GLY A 281 27.23 35.14 -23.65
C GLY A 281 28.38 36.11 -23.86
N ASN A 282 29.42 35.73 -24.62
CA ASN A 282 30.46 36.70 -24.96
C ASN A 282 29.93 37.68 -25.98
N TYR A 283 30.10 38.95 -25.72
CA TYR A 283 29.66 39.99 -26.63
C TYR A 283 30.79 40.91 -27.05
N THR A 284 30.65 41.50 -28.23
CA THR A 284 31.45 42.60 -28.71
C THR A 284 30.49 43.67 -29.25
N TYR A 285 30.60 44.86 -28.71
CA TYR A 285 29.92 46.05 -29.23
C TYR A 285 30.95 46.88 -30.01
N THR A 286 30.65 47.14 -31.27
CA THR A 286 31.48 47.97 -32.17
C THR A 286 30.81 49.32 -32.33
N LEU A 287 31.48 50.38 -31.88
CA LEU A 287 30.97 51.75 -31.95
C LEU A 287 31.13 52.30 -33.34
N ASN A 288 30.08 52.99 -33.85
CA ASN A 288 30.17 53.72 -35.11
C ASN A 288 30.77 55.12 -34.87
N ASN A 289 32.10 55.19 -34.84
CA ASN A 289 32.79 56.46 -34.70
C ASN A 289 32.66 57.44 -35.86
N ALA A 290 32.02 57.04 -36.96
CA ALA A 290 31.68 58.00 -38.06
C ALA A 290 30.35 58.74 -37.80
N SER A 291 29.62 58.37 -36.75
CA SER A 291 28.35 59.00 -36.38
C SER A 291 28.58 60.42 -35.82
N PRO A 292 27.94 61.46 -36.40
CA PRO A 292 28.08 62.83 -35.88
C PRO A 292 27.54 62.93 -34.42
N ALA A 293 26.59 62.11 -34.03
CA ALA A 293 26.04 62.10 -32.67
C ALA A 293 27.09 61.59 -31.64
N VAL A 294 27.88 60.59 -32.03
CA VAL A 294 28.97 60.07 -31.20
C VAL A 294 30.11 61.06 -31.09
N GLN A 295 30.56 61.58 -32.20
CA GLN A 295 31.66 62.53 -32.26
C GLN A 295 31.32 63.92 -31.67
N GLY A 296 30.08 64.22 -31.44
CA GLY A 296 29.63 65.48 -30.81
C GLY A 296 29.50 65.42 -29.32
N LEU A 297 29.89 64.32 -28.63
CA LEU A 297 29.75 64.18 -27.18
C LEU A 297 30.78 65.03 -26.45
N GLY A 298 30.30 65.87 -25.56
CA GLY A 298 31.10 66.63 -24.63
C GLY A 298 31.38 65.92 -23.31
N VAL A 299 32.28 66.46 -22.52
CA VAL A 299 32.62 65.90 -21.21
C VAL A 299 31.39 65.81 -20.33
N GLY A 300 31.05 64.59 -19.87
CA GLY A 300 29.91 64.29 -19.03
C GLY A 300 28.61 63.96 -19.76
N GLU A 301 28.62 64.04 -21.11
CA GLU A 301 27.49 63.57 -21.92
C GLU A 301 27.64 62.09 -22.25
N SER A 302 26.51 61.45 -22.54
CA SER A 302 26.44 60.04 -22.90
C SER A 302 25.28 59.72 -23.84
N LEU A 303 25.46 58.74 -24.70
CA LEU A 303 24.43 58.13 -25.51
C LEU A 303 24.27 56.68 -25.10
N THR A 304 23.11 56.08 -25.34
CA THR A 304 22.82 54.72 -24.95
C THR A 304 22.21 53.93 -26.12
N ASP A 305 22.82 52.79 -26.44
CA ASP A 305 22.21 51.74 -27.24
C ASP A 305 21.64 50.66 -26.32
N THR A 306 20.55 50.06 -26.77
CA THR A 306 19.89 48.96 -26.03
C THR A 306 19.69 47.78 -26.97
N PHE A 307 20.13 46.61 -26.57
CA PHE A 307 20.00 45.38 -27.34
C PHE A 307 19.21 44.36 -26.52
N PRO A 308 18.08 43.90 -27.01
CA PRO A 308 17.37 42.78 -26.39
C PRO A 308 18.13 41.49 -26.70
N PHE A 309 18.26 40.62 -25.69
CA PHE A 309 18.78 39.28 -25.86
C PHE A 309 17.86 38.27 -25.15
N THR A 310 17.84 37.05 -25.67
CA THR A 310 17.05 35.91 -25.16
C THR A 310 17.95 34.72 -24.98
N CYS A 311 17.54 33.80 -24.14
CA CYS A 311 18.16 32.50 -24.04
C CYS A 311 17.24 31.40 -24.56
N LEU A 312 17.83 30.32 -25.03
CA LEU A 312 17.19 29.07 -25.38
C LEU A 312 17.53 28.03 -24.33
N LEU A 313 16.56 27.23 -24.02
CA LEU A 313 16.71 26.07 -23.19
C LEU A 313 16.94 24.84 -24.08
N TYR A 314 17.91 24.03 -23.69
CA TYR A 314 18.13 22.71 -24.25
C TYR A 314 17.86 21.70 -23.16
N THR A 315 16.69 21.04 -23.26
CA THR A 315 16.31 19.94 -22.37
C THR A 315 17.17 18.71 -22.71
N SER A 316 17.67 18.04 -21.69
CA SER A 316 18.46 16.80 -21.83
C SER A 316 17.55 15.59 -22.12
#